data_e6ff634f8a10d2e4a8c24602c42fe9d0
#
_entry.id   e6ff634f8a10d2e4a8c24602c42fe9d0
#
_cell.length_a   1.000
_cell.length_b   1.000
_cell.length_c   1.000
_cell.angle_alpha   90.00
_cell.angle_beta   90.00
_cell.angle_gamma   90.00
#
_symmetry.space_group_name_H-M   'P 1'
#
loop_
_entity.id
_entity.type
_entity.pdbx_description
1 polymer ?
#
loop_
_entity_poly.entity_id
_entity_poly.type
_entity_poly.pdbx_seq_one_letter_code
_entity_poly.pdbx_strand_id
1 'polypeptide(L)'
;TSAGGAVTNARLEEAVLQPAGNLLRSGTNELAVELHQTNTTSSDAVFGARLRLTPSSRSSVVINEVLPMPGDTGFIEIYNPLPVAVSLKGYFISDDPGRLDKAMITENLTVAPRGFQSISYNDISLSAKTGTIVYLTEPDGNSPVSALSASISRDGRSIGRKPDGGTEWFSFTSPSPDGPNGSDGARPAIHINEVHYAEEGAIEWVELWNGGNSEISARSIRLAEGERWNDSIEIVDAIPSKGYLKVEAPFKVGRGRHILSVINFRDEVLDSHRFGSPGLGLTWQAFPKGSNEWYATADSTPSALNEPFIHDQIVINEIMFDPPSNQ
;
A
#
# COMPACT_ATOMS: atom_id res chain seq x y z
N THR A 1 -0.33 -23.71 -17.64
CA THR A 1 -1.81 -23.74 -17.50
C THR A 1 -2.39 -23.27 -18.81
N SER A 2 -3.25 -24.09 -19.45
CA SER A 2 -3.92 -23.71 -20.70
C SER A 2 -4.89 -22.56 -20.43
N ALA A 3 -4.92 -21.56 -21.33
CA ALA A 3 -5.90 -20.51 -21.30
C ALA A 3 -7.31 -21.13 -21.36
N GLY A 4 -8.13 -20.85 -20.36
CA GLY A 4 -9.57 -21.08 -20.45
C GLY A 4 -10.16 -20.21 -21.56
N GLY A 5 -11.21 -20.67 -22.23
CA GLY A 5 -11.81 -19.95 -23.38
C GLY A 5 -12.21 -18.51 -23.08
N ALA A 6 -12.64 -17.79 -24.12
CA ALA A 6 -13.03 -16.37 -24.07
C ALA A 6 -14.02 -16.08 -22.92
N VAL A 7 -13.72 -15.08 -22.10
CA VAL A 7 -14.53 -14.67 -20.95
C VAL A 7 -15.11 -13.28 -21.22
N THR A 8 -16.39 -13.12 -20.97
CA THR A 8 -17.14 -11.92 -21.35
C THR A 8 -17.03 -10.74 -20.34
N ASN A 9 -16.34 -10.89 -19.26
CA ASN A 9 -16.02 -9.83 -18.28
C ASN A 9 -14.81 -10.28 -17.49
N ALA A 10 -13.73 -9.53 -17.60
CA ALA A 10 -12.50 -9.82 -16.91
C ALA A 10 -12.70 -9.84 -15.39
N ARG A 11 -12.52 -10.99 -14.78
CA ARG A 11 -12.38 -11.11 -13.33
C ARG A 11 -10.92 -11.36 -13.03
N LEU A 12 -10.42 -10.71 -11.97
CA LEU A 12 -9.10 -11.04 -11.45
C LEU A 12 -9.11 -12.51 -11.04
N GLU A 13 -8.44 -13.36 -11.82
CA GLU A 13 -8.23 -14.76 -11.44
C GLU A 13 -6.95 -14.85 -10.62
N GLU A 14 -7.07 -15.36 -9.41
CA GLU A 14 -5.92 -15.63 -8.57
C GLU A 14 -5.32 -16.99 -8.96
N ALA A 15 -4.13 -16.96 -9.56
CA ALA A 15 -3.34 -18.15 -9.80
C ALA A 15 -2.32 -18.30 -8.66
N VAL A 16 -2.51 -19.29 -7.81
CA VAL A 16 -1.53 -19.64 -6.78
C VAL A 16 -0.41 -20.47 -7.41
N LEU A 17 0.78 -19.86 -7.52
CA LEU A 17 1.98 -20.57 -7.93
C LEU A 17 2.54 -21.34 -6.73
N GLN A 18 2.34 -22.64 -6.72
CA GLN A 18 2.85 -23.54 -5.67
C GLN A 18 3.94 -24.47 -6.21
N PRO A 19 4.99 -24.75 -5.46
CA PRO A 19 5.44 -24.09 -4.23
C PRO A 19 6.34 -22.88 -4.55
N ALA A 20 5.99 -21.72 -4.06
CA ALA A 20 6.74 -20.48 -4.28
C ALA A 20 8.22 -20.59 -3.86
N GLY A 21 8.51 -21.37 -2.83
CA GLY A 21 9.85 -21.53 -2.29
C GLY A 21 10.88 -22.16 -3.24
N ASN A 22 10.43 -22.76 -4.36
CA ASN A 22 11.32 -23.32 -5.38
C ASN A 22 11.37 -22.48 -6.66
N LEU A 23 10.49 -21.49 -6.79
CA LEU A 23 10.39 -20.65 -7.97
C LEU A 23 11.15 -19.33 -7.77
N LEU A 24 11.22 -18.83 -6.54
CA LEU A 24 11.93 -17.59 -6.21
C LEU A 24 13.36 -17.91 -5.74
N ARG A 25 14.32 -17.16 -6.24
CA ARG A 25 15.74 -17.26 -5.88
C ARG A 25 16.19 -15.96 -5.25
N SER A 26 17.25 -16.01 -4.43
CA SER A 26 17.98 -14.82 -4.01
C SER A 26 18.54 -14.11 -5.24
N GLY A 27 18.36 -12.80 -5.34
CA GLY A 27 18.73 -12.01 -6.50
C GLY A 27 17.57 -11.76 -7.47
N THR A 28 17.88 -11.53 -8.73
CA THR A 28 16.89 -11.22 -9.76
C THR A 28 16.01 -12.44 -10.06
N ASN A 29 14.71 -12.22 -10.03
CA ASN A 29 13.69 -13.16 -10.45
C ASN A 29 12.97 -12.59 -11.68
N GLU A 30 12.72 -13.41 -12.67
CA GLU A 30 12.04 -13.04 -13.89
C GLU A 30 10.64 -13.64 -13.91
N LEU A 31 9.64 -12.82 -14.19
CA LEU A 31 8.28 -13.25 -14.44
C LEU A 31 8.01 -13.11 -15.94
N ALA A 32 7.98 -14.24 -16.64
CA ALA A 32 7.59 -14.27 -18.04
C ALA A 32 6.07 -14.42 -18.17
N VAL A 33 5.45 -13.56 -18.96
CA VAL A 33 4.00 -13.54 -19.20
C VAL A 33 3.78 -13.42 -20.68
N GLU A 34 3.08 -14.38 -21.30
CA GLU A 34 2.79 -14.40 -22.74
C GLU A 34 1.33 -14.01 -22.99
N LEU A 35 1.12 -13.05 -23.90
CA LEU A 35 -0.18 -12.51 -24.22
C LEU A 35 -0.67 -13.09 -25.53
N HIS A 36 -1.78 -13.83 -25.49
CA HIS A 36 -2.41 -14.42 -26.68
C HIS A 36 -3.75 -13.76 -26.99
N GLN A 37 -3.91 -13.28 -28.21
CA GLN A 37 -5.22 -12.89 -28.71
C GLN A 37 -6.03 -14.14 -29.16
N THR A 38 -7.33 -14.12 -28.91
CA THR A 38 -8.23 -15.23 -29.29
C THR A 38 -8.39 -15.39 -30.79
N ASN A 39 -8.14 -14.31 -31.56
CA ASN A 39 -8.14 -14.35 -33.03
C ASN A 39 -7.41 -13.12 -33.60
N THR A 40 -7.11 -13.19 -34.92
CA THR A 40 -6.36 -12.14 -35.65
C THR A 40 -7.15 -10.85 -35.92
N THR A 41 -8.41 -10.78 -35.56
CA THR A 41 -9.29 -9.62 -35.74
C THR A 41 -9.64 -8.91 -34.43
N SER A 42 -9.14 -9.40 -33.32
CA SER A 42 -9.29 -8.72 -32.02
C SER A 42 -8.48 -7.43 -32.01
N SER A 43 -9.11 -6.31 -31.66
CA SER A 43 -8.48 -4.98 -31.68
C SER A 43 -7.84 -4.58 -30.36
N ASP A 44 -8.13 -5.29 -29.27
CA ASP A 44 -7.81 -4.85 -27.93
C ASP A 44 -6.97 -5.88 -27.18
N ALA A 45 -5.86 -5.40 -26.61
CA ALA A 45 -5.00 -6.16 -25.75
C ALA A 45 -4.73 -5.33 -24.48
N VAL A 46 -5.37 -5.68 -23.36
CA VAL A 46 -5.17 -5.01 -22.08
C VAL A 46 -4.68 -6.02 -21.05
N PHE A 47 -3.62 -5.70 -20.33
CA PHE A 47 -3.05 -6.52 -19.28
C PHE A 47 -2.91 -5.77 -17.97
N GLY A 48 -3.37 -6.39 -16.90
CA GLY A 48 -3.04 -6.00 -15.55
C GLY A 48 -2.62 -7.23 -14.76
N ALA A 49 -1.46 -7.22 -14.15
CA ALA A 49 -1.05 -8.28 -13.23
C ALA A 49 -0.68 -7.70 -11.87
N ARG A 50 -1.07 -8.42 -10.85
CA ARG A 50 -0.59 -8.20 -9.49
C ARG A 50 0.14 -9.47 -9.04
N LEU A 51 1.42 -9.32 -8.69
CA LEU A 51 2.14 -10.36 -7.98
C LEU A 51 1.96 -10.13 -6.47
N ARG A 52 1.25 -11.02 -5.81
CA ARG A 52 1.15 -11.06 -4.35
C ARG A 52 2.07 -12.14 -3.83
N LEU A 53 3.11 -11.75 -3.11
CA LEU A 53 3.91 -12.66 -2.32
C LEU A 53 3.20 -12.88 -0.99
N THR A 54 2.64 -14.07 -0.83
CA THR A 54 2.22 -14.52 0.50
C THR A 54 3.39 -15.31 1.07
N PRO A 55 4.05 -14.85 2.15
CA PRO A 55 5.11 -15.61 2.77
C PRO A 55 4.59 -17.02 3.08
N SER A 56 5.30 -18.04 2.64
CA SER A 56 5.03 -19.39 3.12
C SER A 56 5.28 -19.40 4.63
N SER A 57 4.62 -20.26 5.35
CA SER A 57 4.60 -20.39 6.81
C SER A 57 5.97 -20.50 7.54
N ARG A 58 7.06 -20.11 6.89
CA ARG A 58 8.41 -20.12 7.46
C ARG A 58 8.75 -18.84 8.21
N SER A 59 8.25 -17.72 7.76
CA SER A 59 8.47 -16.47 8.46
C SER A 59 7.25 -16.15 9.28
N SER A 60 7.45 -16.20 10.53
CA SER A 60 6.37 -16.25 11.48
C SER A 60 6.16 -14.92 12.18
N VAL A 61 7.13 -14.03 12.10
CA VAL A 61 7.04 -12.71 12.70
C VAL A 61 6.50 -11.70 11.70
N VAL A 62 5.71 -10.75 12.17
CA VAL A 62 5.12 -9.70 11.34
C VAL A 62 5.30 -8.34 12.00
N ILE A 63 5.42 -7.30 11.20
CA ILE A 63 5.25 -5.93 11.71
C ILE A 63 3.81 -5.82 12.20
N ASN A 64 3.62 -5.49 13.47
CA ASN A 64 2.33 -5.42 14.12
C ASN A 64 1.84 -4.00 14.34
N GLU A 65 2.71 -3.11 14.78
CA GLU A 65 2.42 -1.70 15.00
C GLU A 65 3.59 -0.84 14.59
N VAL A 66 3.31 0.34 14.06
CA VAL A 66 4.32 1.35 13.75
C VAL A 66 3.84 2.69 14.27
N LEU A 67 4.66 3.35 15.09
CA LEU A 67 4.50 4.76 15.43
C LEU A 67 5.51 5.57 14.61
N PRO A 68 5.08 6.16 13.47
CA PRO A 68 6.00 6.82 12.55
C PRO A 68 6.33 8.25 13.03
N MET A 69 6.99 8.36 14.17
CA MET A 69 7.43 9.64 14.73
C MET A 69 8.96 9.71 14.75
N PRO A 70 9.54 10.90 14.51
CA PRO A 70 10.98 11.09 14.64
C PRO A 70 11.42 11.01 16.10
N GLY A 71 12.66 10.58 16.32
CA GLY A 71 13.27 10.49 17.63
C GLY A 71 12.96 9.21 18.40
N ASP A 72 13.17 9.25 19.71
CA ASP A 72 13.07 8.07 20.60
C ASP A 72 11.63 7.60 20.85
N THR A 73 10.64 8.40 20.46
CA THR A 73 9.23 8.05 20.65
C THR A 73 8.67 7.17 19.53
N GLY A 74 9.28 7.21 18.35
CA GLY A 74 8.86 6.37 17.21
C GLY A 74 9.37 4.94 17.35
N PHE A 75 8.54 3.97 16.96
CA PHE A 75 8.91 2.56 17.01
C PHE A 75 8.29 1.75 15.88
N ILE A 76 8.88 0.59 15.65
CA ILE A 76 8.36 -0.50 14.83
C ILE A 76 8.23 -1.70 15.74
N GLU A 77 7.02 -2.23 15.88
CA GLU A 77 6.75 -3.39 16.68
C GLU A 77 6.62 -4.65 15.83
N ILE A 78 7.24 -5.71 16.29
CA ILE A 78 7.20 -7.04 15.69
C ILE A 78 6.38 -7.96 16.59
N TYR A 79 5.40 -8.65 16.01
CA TYR A 79 4.62 -9.69 16.67
C TYR A 79 5.04 -11.08 16.21
N ASN A 80 5.13 -12.01 17.15
CA ASN A 80 5.40 -13.41 16.89
C ASN A 80 4.13 -14.25 17.06
N PRO A 81 3.44 -14.66 15.99
CA PRO A 81 2.26 -15.51 16.08
C PRO A 81 2.54 -16.97 16.42
N LEU A 82 3.81 -17.38 16.52
CA LEU A 82 4.18 -18.78 16.78
C LEU A 82 4.12 -19.15 18.28
N PRO A 83 4.03 -20.45 18.58
CA PRO A 83 4.14 -20.97 19.94
C PRO A 83 5.60 -21.14 20.43
N VAL A 84 6.56 -20.67 19.65
CA VAL A 84 8.01 -20.71 19.98
C VAL A 84 8.61 -19.32 19.89
N ALA A 85 9.65 -19.05 20.65
CA ALA A 85 10.37 -17.78 20.59
C ALA A 85 11.13 -17.65 19.26
N VAL A 86 11.22 -16.45 18.72
CA VAL A 86 11.95 -16.12 17.48
C VAL A 86 13.01 -15.07 17.76
N SER A 87 14.25 -15.35 17.40
CA SER A 87 15.32 -14.35 17.42
C SER A 87 15.26 -13.46 16.20
N LEU A 88 15.30 -12.15 16.42
CA LEU A 88 15.37 -11.15 15.35
C LEU A 88 16.81 -10.82 14.93
N LYS A 89 17.81 -11.43 15.57
CA LYS A 89 19.22 -11.18 15.23
C LYS A 89 19.49 -11.52 13.78
N GLY A 90 20.05 -10.55 13.06
CA GLY A 90 20.37 -10.69 11.64
C GLY A 90 19.21 -10.35 10.69
N TYR A 91 18.00 -10.15 11.19
CA TYR A 91 16.92 -9.57 10.39
C TYR A 91 17.24 -8.13 10.03
N PHE A 92 16.62 -7.64 8.96
CA PHE A 92 16.78 -6.26 8.51
C PHE A 92 15.46 -5.52 8.56
N ILE A 93 15.55 -4.23 8.85
CA ILE A 93 14.44 -3.29 8.68
C ILE A 93 14.85 -2.26 7.64
N SER A 94 13.95 -1.96 6.72
CA SER A 94 14.19 -0.98 5.67
C SER A 94 12.96 -0.12 5.41
N ASP A 95 13.20 1.12 5.00
CA ASP A 95 12.21 2.06 4.46
C ASP A 95 12.43 2.29 2.95
N ASP A 96 13.27 1.47 2.33
CA ASP A 96 13.66 1.57 0.93
C ASP A 96 13.41 0.24 0.20
N PRO A 97 12.44 0.18 -0.74
CA PRO A 97 12.17 -1.04 -1.49
C PRO A 97 13.32 -1.51 -2.38
N GLY A 98 14.24 -0.60 -2.75
CA GLY A 98 15.44 -0.91 -3.51
C GLY A 98 16.60 -1.42 -2.66
N ARG A 99 16.49 -1.35 -1.34
CA ARG A 99 17.54 -1.75 -0.39
C ARG A 99 16.92 -2.35 0.87
N LEU A 100 16.52 -3.60 0.79
CA LEU A 100 15.86 -4.32 1.88
C LEU A 100 16.77 -4.63 3.07
N ASP A 101 18.08 -4.63 2.88
CA ASP A 101 19.13 -4.87 3.87
C ASP A 101 19.67 -3.60 4.54
N LYS A 102 18.87 -2.54 4.63
CA LYS A 102 19.32 -1.20 5.04
C LYS A 102 19.82 -1.14 6.49
N ALA A 103 19.07 -1.69 7.43
CA ALA A 103 19.39 -1.68 8.85
C ALA A 103 19.28 -3.07 9.45
N MET A 104 20.41 -3.66 9.79
CA MET A 104 20.47 -4.98 10.42
C MET A 104 20.20 -4.88 11.92
N ILE A 105 19.36 -5.76 12.44
CA ILE A 105 19.17 -5.95 13.88
C ILE A 105 20.37 -6.74 14.41
N THR A 106 21.28 -6.04 15.08
CA THR A 106 22.53 -6.64 15.60
C THR A 106 22.37 -7.18 17.00
N GLU A 107 21.42 -6.67 17.75
CA GLU A 107 21.16 -7.07 19.14
C GLU A 107 20.49 -8.44 19.21
N ASN A 108 20.64 -9.10 20.36
CA ASN A 108 19.96 -10.37 20.63
C ASN A 108 18.50 -10.17 21.04
N LEU A 109 17.72 -9.46 20.19
CA LEU A 109 16.30 -9.31 20.42
C LEU A 109 15.57 -10.62 20.13
N THR A 110 14.71 -11.02 21.05
CA THR A 110 13.94 -12.25 20.93
C THR A 110 12.48 -11.96 21.21
N VAL A 111 11.63 -12.26 20.23
CA VAL A 111 10.17 -12.13 20.39
C VAL A 111 9.65 -13.42 21.01
N ALA A 112 9.09 -13.31 22.21
CA ALA A 112 8.51 -14.44 22.93
C ALA A 112 7.37 -15.12 22.13
N PRO A 113 7.00 -16.37 22.45
CA PRO A 113 5.82 -16.99 21.84
C PRO A 113 4.58 -16.13 22.05
N ARG A 114 3.83 -15.82 20.99
CA ARG A 114 2.66 -14.93 21.03
C ARG A 114 2.95 -13.54 21.63
N GLY A 115 4.22 -13.14 21.61
CA GLY A 115 4.70 -11.90 22.18
C GLY A 115 5.01 -10.82 21.18
N PHE A 116 5.41 -9.67 21.69
CA PHE A 116 5.71 -8.46 20.95
C PHE A 116 7.12 -7.99 21.27
N GLN A 117 7.72 -7.23 20.36
CA GLN A 117 9.01 -6.60 20.53
C GLN A 117 9.07 -5.31 19.73
N SER A 118 9.16 -4.20 20.42
CA SER A 118 9.33 -2.88 19.80
C SER A 118 10.81 -2.58 19.57
N ILE A 119 11.09 -1.88 18.48
CA ILE A 119 12.41 -1.42 18.05
C ILE A 119 12.30 0.07 17.76
N SER A 120 13.11 0.89 18.44
CA SER A 120 13.12 2.33 18.22
C SER A 120 13.71 2.68 16.85
N TYR A 121 13.21 3.72 16.22
CA TYR A 121 13.81 4.27 15.00
C TYR A 121 15.26 4.70 15.20
N ASN A 122 15.63 5.17 16.39
CA ASN A 122 16.99 5.55 16.70
C ASN A 122 17.95 4.34 16.72
N ASP A 123 17.49 3.19 17.23
CA ASP A 123 18.31 1.97 17.32
C ASP A 123 18.68 1.42 15.95
N ILE A 124 17.86 1.71 14.95
CA ILE A 124 18.04 1.20 13.58
C ILE A 124 18.41 2.29 12.58
N SER A 125 18.64 3.52 13.04
CA SER A 125 19.04 4.67 12.20
C SER A 125 18.14 4.88 10.97
N LEU A 126 16.85 4.60 11.11
CA LEU A 126 15.82 4.89 10.10
C LEU A 126 15.16 6.23 10.38
N SER A 127 14.67 6.85 9.33
CA SER A 127 13.92 8.10 9.43
C SER A 127 12.45 7.83 9.18
N ALA A 128 11.60 8.20 10.13
CA ALA A 128 10.16 8.23 9.89
C ALA A 128 9.85 9.24 8.79
N LYS A 129 9.31 8.79 7.66
CA LYS A 129 8.90 9.64 6.53
C LYS A 129 7.48 9.31 6.12
N THR A 130 6.75 10.33 5.71
CA THR A 130 5.38 10.17 5.21
C THR A 130 5.35 9.25 3.99
N GLY A 131 4.40 8.32 3.97
CA GLY A 131 4.19 7.40 2.87
C GLY A 131 5.33 6.39 2.66
N THR A 132 6.16 6.20 3.67
CA THR A 132 7.22 5.18 3.66
C THR A 132 6.61 3.82 3.93
N ILE A 133 7.04 2.82 3.16
CA ILE A 133 6.76 1.42 3.47
C ILE A 133 7.92 0.93 4.34
N VAL A 134 7.60 0.37 5.49
CA VAL A 134 8.55 -0.30 6.36
C VAL A 134 8.55 -1.78 6.02
N TYR A 135 9.72 -2.33 5.76
CA TYR A 135 9.94 -3.74 5.46
C TYR A 135 10.67 -4.41 6.62
N LEU A 136 10.23 -5.60 6.98
CA LEU A 136 11.01 -6.55 7.78
C LEU A 136 11.51 -7.64 6.84
N THR A 137 12.81 -7.89 6.82
CA THR A 137 13.46 -8.81 5.87
C THR A 137 14.25 -9.88 6.63
N GLU A 138 14.26 -11.11 6.13
CA GLU A 138 15.04 -12.20 6.69
C GLU A 138 16.56 -11.91 6.70
N PRO A 139 17.35 -12.70 7.44
CA PRO A 139 18.82 -12.53 7.50
C PRO A 139 19.56 -12.67 6.16
N ASP A 140 18.89 -13.16 5.12
CA ASP A 140 19.44 -13.20 3.77
C ASP A 140 19.49 -11.81 3.07
N GLY A 141 18.84 -10.80 3.68
CA GLY A 141 18.81 -9.43 3.18
C GLY A 141 17.89 -9.20 1.95
N ASN A 142 17.23 -10.25 1.47
CA ASN A 142 16.45 -10.20 0.21
C ASN A 142 15.02 -10.69 0.33
N SER A 143 14.70 -11.46 1.38
CA SER A 143 13.38 -12.08 1.56
C SER A 143 12.52 -11.26 2.53
N PRO A 144 11.65 -10.35 2.06
CA PRO A 144 10.77 -9.60 2.94
C PRO A 144 9.73 -10.53 3.56
N VAL A 145 9.58 -10.46 4.86
CA VAL A 145 8.63 -11.28 5.63
C VAL A 145 7.39 -10.51 6.01
N SER A 146 7.51 -9.20 6.12
CA SER A 146 6.39 -8.32 6.42
C SER A 146 6.67 -6.92 5.88
N ALA A 147 5.62 -6.21 5.50
CA ALA A 147 5.71 -4.82 5.10
C ALA A 147 4.47 -4.05 5.57
N LEU A 148 4.67 -2.78 5.91
CA LEU A 148 3.61 -1.86 6.28
C LEU A 148 3.83 -0.51 5.61
N SER A 149 2.80 0.03 4.98
CA SER A 149 2.76 1.42 4.57
C SER A 149 2.34 2.29 5.76
N ALA A 150 3.26 3.09 6.27
CA ALA A 150 3.01 3.99 7.38
C ALA A 150 3.00 5.43 6.88
N SER A 151 1.91 6.15 7.14
CA SER A 151 1.88 7.61 7.01
C SER A 151 2.45 8.24 8.28
N ILE A 152 3.19 9.35 8.17
CA ILE A 152 3.66 10.05 9.37
C ILE A 152 2.46 10.47 10.21
N SER A 153 2.47 10.06 11.46
CA SER A 153 1.57 10.59 12.47
C SER A 153 2.25 11.78 13.16
N ARG A 154 1.67 12.97 13.06
CA ARG A 154 2.13 14.15 13.80
C ARG A 154 1.49 14.27 15.17
N ASP A 155 0.45 13.51 15.41
CA ASP A 155 -0.39 13.54 16.61
C ASP A 155 -0.11 12.38 17.57
N GLY A 156 0.94 11.59 17.30
CA GLY A 156 1.31 10.45 18.14
C GLY A 156 0.45 9.20 17.94
N ARG A 157 -0.32 9.13 16.86
CA ARG A 157 -1.07 7.91 16.52
C ARG A 157 -0.16 6.88 15.88
N SER A 158 -0.38 5.64 16.22
CA SER A 158 0.23 4.50 15.53
C SER A 158 -0.69 3.92 14.47
N ILE A 159 -0.10 3.08 13.62
CA ILE A 159 -0.80 2.23 12.67
C ILE A 159 -0.45 0.80 13.03
N GLY A 160 -1.45 -0.01 13.28
CA GLY A 160 -1.23 -1.40 13.73
C GLY A 160 -2.27 -2.36 13.19
N ARG A 161 -1.96 -3.65 13.34
CA ARG A 161 -2.84 -4.75 12.91
C ARG A 161 -3.95 -5.00 13.94
N LYS A 162 -5.13 -5.33 13.45
CA LYS A 162 -6.22 -5.78 14.32
C LYS A 162 -7.03 -6.88 13.62
N PRO A 163 -7.08 -8.08 14.21
CA PRO A 163 -6.34 -8.50 15.41
C PRO A 163 -4.83 -8.50 15.19
N ASP A 164 -4.05 -8.58 16.27
CA ASP A 164 -2.59 -8.68 16.20
C ASP A 164 -2.15 -9.80 15.27
N GLY A 165 -1.19 -9.51 14.41
CA GLY A 165 -0.75 -10.42 13.35
C GLY A 165 -1.75 -10.61 12.20
N GLY A 166 -2.91 -9.97 12.23
CA GLY A 166 -3.92 -10.01 11.19
C GLY A 166 -3.50 -9.30 9.90
N THR A 167 -4.39 -9.26 8.93
CA THR A 167 -4.12 -8.64 7.61
C THR A 167 -4.62 -7.21 7.50
N GLU A 168 -5.49 -6.79 8.40
CA GLU A 168 -6.10 -5.45 8.38
C GLU A 168 -5.36 -4.49 9.30
N TRP A 169 -5.31 -3.21 8.87
CA TRP A 169 -4.60 -2.14 9.55
C TRP A 169 -5.56 -1.07 10.06
N PHE A 170 -5.26 -0.55 11.24
CA PHE A 170 -6.05 0.46 11.94
C PHE A 170 -5.14 1.56 12.50
N SER A 171 -5.68 2.76 12.67
CA SER A 171 -5.01 3.83 13.40
C SER A 171 -5.41 3.76 14.87
N PHE A 172 -4.43 3.87 15.77
CA PHE A 172 -4.63 3.86 17.21
C PHE A 172 -4.23 5.19 17.82
N THR A 173 -5.07 5.73 18.68
CA THR A 173 -4.76 6.96 19.44
C THR A 173 -3.82 6.71 20.62
N SER A 174 -3.76 5.46 21.05
CA SER A 174 -2.91 5.00 22.14
C SER A 174 -1.96 3.92 21.62
N PRO A 175 -0.74 4.31 21.18
CA PRO A 175 0.27 3.33 20.81
C PRO A 175 0.56 2.34 21.94
N SER A 176 0.80 1.08 21.59
CA SER A 176 0.92 -0.04 22.54
C SER A 176 2.24 -0.80 22.41
N PRO A 177 3.41 -0.12 22.54
CA PRO A 177 4.69 -0.79 22.39
C PRO A 177 4.84 -1.95 23.36
N ASP A 178 5.36 -3.07 22.85
CA ASP A 178 5.56 -4.34 23.55
C ASP A 178 4.27 -5.00 24.07
N GLY A 179 3.13 -4.69 23.45
CA GLY A 179 1.83 -5.21 23.85
C GLY A 179 0.80 -5.32 22.73
N PRO A 180 -0.35 -5.95 22.99
CA PRO A 180 -1.39 -6.07 21.99
C PRO A 180 -2.02 -4.73 21.64
N ASN A 181 -2.34 -4.55 20.37
CA ASN A 181 -3.03 -3.36 19.89
C ASN A 181 -4.38 -3.14 20.59
N GLY A 182 -4.62 -1.92 21.03
CA GLY A 182 -5.75 -1.53 21.84
C GLY A 182 -7.12 -1.71 21.18
N SER A 183 -8.17 -1.42 21.93
CA SER A 183 -9.55 -1.47 21.44
C SER A 183 -9.97 -0.19 20.70
N ASP A 184 -9.19 0.87 20.79
CA ASP A 184 -9.44 2.19 20.20
C ASP A 184 -9.09 2.28 18.70
N GLY A 185 -8.66 1.16 18.08
CA GLY A 185 -8.36 1.09 16.66
C GLY A 185 -9.56 1.51 15.82
N ALA A 186 -9.38 2.57 15.05
CA ALA A 186 -10.36 3.08 14.11
C ALA A 186 -9.83 2.94 12.69
N ARG A 187 -10.68 2.52 11.76
CA ARG A 187 -10.43 2.77 10.36
C ARG A 187 -10.75 4.23 10.08
N PRO A 188 -9.92 4.96 9.34
CA PRO A 188 -10.33 6.24 8.81
C PRO A 188 -11.68 6.08 8.12
N ALA A 189 -12.63 6.95 8.45
CA ALA A 189 -13.95 6.90 7.81
C ALA A 189 -13.89 7.49 6.39
N ILE A 190 -12.86 8.28 6.10
CA ILE A 190 -12.65 8.94 4.81
C ILE A 190 -11.50 8.29 4.07
N HIS A 191 -11.69 8.08 2.77
CA HIS A 191 -10.70 7.48 1.89
C HIS A 191 -10.57 8.27 0.60
N ILE A 192 -9.35 8.37 0.09
CA ILE A 192 -9.14 8.73 -1.31
C ILE A 192 -9.61 7.52 -2.12
N ASN A 193 -10.56 7.72 -3.01
CA ASN A 193 -11.21 6.64 -3.76
C ASN A 193 -10.83 6.61 -5.24
N GLU A 194 -10.64 7.79 -5.84
CA GLU A 194 -10.27 7.94 -7.23
C GLU A 194 -9.38 9.17 -7.43
N VAL A 195 -8.39 9.07 -8.32
CA VAL A 195 -7.48 10.17 -8.67
C VAL A 195 -7.38 10.28 -10.18
N HIS A 196 -7.88 11.36 -10.75
CA HIS A 196 -7.91 11.59 -12.18
C HIS A 196 -6.83 12.55 -12.63
N TYR A 197 -6.15 12.19 -13.72
CA TYR A 197 -5.10 12.98 -14.35
C TYR A 197 -5.54 13.44 -15.74
N ALA A 198 -5.80 14.74 -15.91
CA ALA A 198 -6.15 15.31 -17.21
C ALA A 198 -4.96 15.31 -18.16
N GLU A 199 -3.78 15.57 -17.63
CA GLU A 199 -2.52 15.60 -18.37
C GLU A 199 -1.40 14.96 -17.52
N GLU A 200 -0.31 14.61 -18.19
CA GLU A 200 0.82 13.99 -17.52
C GLU A 200 1.42 14.93 -16.47
N GLY A 201 1.44 14.48 -15.22
CA GLY A 201 1.96 15.23 -14.09
C GLY A 201 1.02 16.30 -13.54
N ALA A 202 -0.27 16.28 -13.89
CA ALA A 202 -1.28 17.15 -13.32
C ALA A 202 -2.52 16.35 -12.91
N ILE A 203 -2.89 16.46 -11.64
CA ILE A 203 -4.15 15.96 -11.12
C ILE A 203 -5.22 17.00 -11.45
N GLU A 204 -6.34 16.55 -11.99
CA GLU A 204 -7.49 17.42 -12.23
C GLU A 204 -8.47 17.37 -11.07
N TRP A 205 -8.79 16.17 -10.60
CA TRP A 205 -9.67 15.98 -9.46
C TRP A 205 -9.36 14.71 -8.68
N VAL A 206 -9.83 14.70 -7.46
CA VAL A 206 -9.74 13.57 -6.54
C VAL A 206 -11.13 13.28 -6.00
N GLU A 207 -11.52 12.02 -5.97
CA GLU A 207 -12.72 11.59 -5.29
C GLU A 207 -12.41 11.08 -3.89
N LEU A 208 -13.20 11.53 -2.93
CA LEU A 208 -13.19 11.06 -1.55
C LEU A 208 -14.43 10.19 -1.31
N TRP A 209 -14.25 9.09 -0.60
CA TRP A 209 -15.35 8.24 -0.15
C TRP A 209 -15.42 8.21 1.38
N ASN A 210 -16.63 8.51 1.92
CA ASN A 210 -16.92 8.38 3.34
C ASN A 210 -17.42 6.98 3.66
N GLY A 211 -16.54 6.10 4.15
CA GLY A 211 -16.89 4.75 4.60
C GLY A 211 -17.58 4.70 5.97
N GLY A 212 -17.71 5.84 6.65
CA GLY A 212 -18.33 5.95 7.98
C GLY A 212 -19.87 5.90 7.96
N ASN A 213 -20.45 5.78 9.15
CA ASN A 213 -21.90 5.78 9.34
C ASN A 213 -22.48 7.17 9.66
N SER A 214 -21.64 8.19 9.66
CA SER A 214 -22.00 9.58 9.88
C SER A 214 -21.46 10.45 8.75
N GLU A 215 -22.11 11.58 8.51
CA GLU A 215 -21.64 12.60 7.61
C GLU A 215 -20.31 13.18 8.10
N ILE A 216 -19.38 13.46 7.17
CA ILE A 216 -18.18 14.26 7.42
C ILE A 216 -18.55 15.72 7.14
N SER A 217 -18.44 16.55 8.18
CA SER A 217 -18.86 17.96 8.08
C SER A 217 -17.98 18.75 7.11
N ALA A 218 -18.61 19.67 6.41
CA ALA A 218 -17.94 20.65 5.58
C ALA A 218 -16.82 21.38 6.37
N ARG A 219 -15.71 21.68 5.69
CA ARG A 219 -14.55 22.39 6.25
C ARG A 219 -13.86 21.70 7.44
N SER A 220 -14.13 20.42 7.65
CA SER A 220 -13.49 19.64 8.73
C SER A 220 -12.21 18.95 8.29
N ILE A 221 -11.98 18.85 6.99
CA ILE A 221 -10.85 18.17 6.38
C ILE A 221 -10.28 18.96 5.20
N ARG A 222 -9.03 18.65 4.84
CA ARG A 222 -8.32 19.18 3.68
C ARG A 222 -7.75 18.03 2.86
N LEU A 223 -7.71 18.19 1.55
CA LEU A 223 -6.88 17.39 0.65
C LEU A 223 -5.54 18.09 0.48
N ALA A 224 -4.44 17.40 0.69
CA ALA A 224 -3.10 17.97 0.65
C ALA A 224 -2.16 17.14 -0.23
N GLU A 225 -1.24 17.83 -0.91
CA GLU A 225 -0.22 17.24 -1.77
C GLU A 225 1.17 17.41 -1.13
N GLY A 226 2.03 16.40 -1.34
CA GLY A 226 3.43 16.41 -0.93
C GLY A 226 3.66 16.03 0.53
N GLU A 227 4.94 15.82 0.86
CA GLU A 227 5.36 15.37 2.20
C GLU A 227 5.16 16.44 3.29
N ARG A 228 5.10 17.71 2.90
CA ARG A 228 4.97 18.84 3.83
C ARG A 228 3.60 19.53 3.75
N TRP A 229 2.69 19.01 2.90
CA TRP A 229 1.35 19.56 2.68
C TRP A 229 1.37 21.06 2.28
N ASN A 230 2.38 21.43 1.47
CA ASN A 230 2.56 22.81 1.03
C ASN A 230 1.38 23.28 0.18
N ASP A 231 0.84 22.37 -0.63
CA ASP A 231 -0.37 22.59 -1.41
C ASP A 231 -1.53 21.83 -0.76
N SER A 232 -2.58 22.56 -0.39
CA SER A 232 -3.76 21.95 0.22
C SER A 232 -5.05 22.67 -0.19
N ILE A 233 -6.13 21.92 -0.27
CA ILE A 233 -7.46 22.39 -0.62
C ILE A 233 -8.40 22.03 0.51
N GLU A 234 -9.07 23.05 1.07
CA GLU A 234 -10.13 22.86 2.06
C GLU A 234 -11.35 22.19 1.40
N ILE A 235 -11.88 21.14 2.02
CA ILE A 235 -13.10 20.49 1.55
C ILE A 235 -14.29 21.28 2.07
N VAL A 236 -14.89 22.04 1.18
CA VAL A 236 -15.96 23.00 1.52
C VAL A 236 -17.35 22.38 1.61
N ASP A 237 -17.54 21.19 1.07
CA ASP A 237 -18.78 20.44 1.08
C ASP A 237 -18.76 19.32 2.11
N ALA A 238 -19.92 18.98 2.65
CA ALA A 238 -20.07 17.81 3.52
C ALA A 238 -20.10 16.53 2.68
N ILE A 239 -19.58 15.45 3.24
CA ILE A 239 -19.58 14.14 2.59
C ILE A 239 -20.56 13.23 3.32
N PRO A 240 -21.71 12.88 2.70
CA PRO A 240 -22.71 12.03 3.33
C PRO A 240 -22.14 10.68 3.79
N SER A 241 -22.78 10.08 4.79
CA SER A 241 -22.47 8.69 5.18
C SER A 241 -22.56 7.78 3.97
N LYS A 242 -21.52 6.96 3.74
CA LYS A 242 -21.38 6.06 2.58
C LYS A 242 -21.40 6.75 1.22
N GLY A 243 -21.27 8.09 1.23
CA GLY A 243 -21.29 8.93 0.04
C GLY A 243 -19.91 9.22 -0.52
N TYR A 244 -19.90 9.85 -1.68
CA TYR A 244 -18.72 10.30 -2.40
C TYR A 244 -18.71 11.81 -2.53
N LEU A 245 -17.52 12.38 -2.70
CA LEU A 245 -17.33 13.78 -3.04
C LEU A 245 -16.19 13.91 -4.05
N LYS A 246 -16.49 14.42 -5.23
CA LYS A 246 -15.48 14.85 -6.20
C LYS A 246 -14.93 16.22 -5.79
N VAL A 247 -13.63 16.33 -5.69
CA VAL A 247 -12.89 17.56 -5.34
C VAL A 247 -12.04 17.97 -6.53
N GLU A 248 -12.29 19.16 -7.06
CA GLU A 248 -11.38 19.74 -8.06
C GLU A 248 -10.02 20.02 -7.39
N ALA A 249 -8.97 19.42 -7.89
CA ALA A 249 -7.67 19.37 -7.24
C ALA A 249 -6.54 19.60 -8.24
N PRO A 250 -6.35 20.83 -8.76
CA PRO A 250 -5.41 21.12 -9.82
C PRO A 250 -3.95 21.10 -9.30
N PHE A 251 -3.54 19.97 -8.74
CA PHE A 251 -2.17 19.79 -8.27
C PHE A 251 -1.22 19.48 -9.43
N LYS A 252 -0.13 20.23 -9.50
CA LYS A 252 0.96 20.00 -10.44
C LYS A 252 2.03 19.14 -9.77
N VAL A 253 1.92 17.84 -9.95
CA VAL A 253 2.75 16.85 -9.24
C VAL A 253 3.96 16.36 -10.03
N GLY A 254 4.10 16.77 -11.29
CA GLY A 254 5.16 16.29 -12.18
C GLY A 254 5.00 14.81 -12.56
N ARG A 255 6.04 14.25 -13.18
CA ARG A 255 6.02 12.83 -13.64
C ARG A 255 6.42 11.84 -12.56
N GLY A 256 6.95 12.31 -11.46
CA GLY A 256 7.45 11.48 -10.36
C GLY A 256 6.35 10.95 -9.45
N ARG A 257 6.78 10.24 -8.43
CA ARG A 257 5.88 9.85 -7.34
C ARG A 257 5.55 11.04 -6.47
N HIS A 258 4.30 11.16 -6.08
CA HIS A 258 3.78 12.18 -5.19
C HIS A 258 2.86 11.56 -4.14
N ILE A 259 2.56 12.30 -3.10
CA ILE A 259 1.70 11.86 -2.00
C ILE A 259 0.47 12.74 -1.97
N LEU A 260 -0.70 12.10 -1.92
CA LEU A 260 -1.96 12.75 -1.58
C LEU A 260 -2.37 12.32 -0.18
N SER A 261 -2.79 13.26 0.63
CA SER A 261 -3.24 13.02 2.01
C SER A 261 -4.56 13.74 2.27
N VAL A 262 -5.48 13.06 2.94
CA VAL A 262 -6.63 13.70 3.57
C VAL A 262 -6.25 13.96 5.03
N ILE A 263 -6.31 15.20 5.44
CA ILE A 263 -5.94 15.63 6.80
C ILE A 263 -7.07 16.44 7.43
N ASN A 264 -7.21 16.34 8.74
CA ASN A 264 -8.17 17.16 9.46
C ASN A 264 -7.56 18.52 9.89
N PHE A 265 -8.35 19.35 10.58
CA PHE A 265 -7.90 20.67 11.04
C PHE A 265 -6.83 20.64 12.16
N ARG A 266 -6.53 19.45 12.69
CA ARG A 266 -5.44 19.21 13.66
C ARG A 266 -4.17 18.69 13.00
N ASP A 267 -4.13 18.68 11.67
CA ASP A 267 -3.05 18.06 10.88
C ASP A 267 -2.91 16.53 11.10
N GLU A 268 -3.98 15.88 11.55
CA GLU A 268 -4.02 14.42 11.64
C GLU A 268 -4.29 13.84 10.27
N VAL A 269 -3.46 12.91 9.81
CA VAL A 269 -3.66 12.21 8.54
C VAL A 269 -4.77 11.19 8.71
N LEU A 270 -5.82 11.35 7.92
CA LEU A 270 -6.97 10.45 7.90
C LEU A 270 -6.81 9.36 6.83
N ASP A 271 -6.23 9.72 5.68
CA ASP A 271 -5.87 8.79 4.62
C ASP A 271 -4.68 9.36 3.83
N SER A 272 -3.81 8.49 3.31
CA SER A 272 -2.65 8.93 2.54
C SER A 272 -2.15 7.84 1.62
N HIS A 273 -1.92 8.19 0.35
CA HIS A 273 -1.41 7.28 -0.65
C HIS A 273 -0.32 7.92 -1.49
N ARG A 274 0.63 7.10 -1.91
CA ARG A 274 1.69 7.50 -2.83
C ARG A 274 1.32 7.05 -4.24
N PHE A 275 1.20 8.01 -5.14
CA PHE A 275 0.88 7.78 -6.54
C PHE A 275 2.05 8.11 -7.45
N GLY A 276 2.09 7.48 -8.61
CA GLY A 276 2.81 7.97 -9.79
C GLY A 276 1.80 8.30 -10.86
N SER A 277 2.14 9.14 -11.83
CA SER A 277 1.24 9.41 -12.96
C SER A 277 0.94 8.11 -13.71
N PRO A 278 -0.33 7.74 -13.89
CA PRO A 278 -0.70 6.51 -14.61
C PRO A 278 -0.62 6.69 -16.13
N GLY A 279 -0.37 7.92 -16.60
CA GLY A 279 -0.42 8.31 -18.00
C GLY A 279 -1.47 9.36 -18.29
N LEU A 280 -1.48 9.84 -19.53
CA LEU A 280 -2.40 10.90 -19.98
C LEU A 280 -3.84 10.41 -19.98
N GLY A 281 -4.73 11.16 -19.32
CA GLY A 281 -6.17 10.87 -19.29
C GLY A 281 -6.56 9.60 -18.56
N LEU A 282 -5.64 9.01 -17.78
CA LEU A 282 -5.93 7.84 -16.96
C LEU A 282 -6.28 8.24 -15.53
N THR A 283 -6.93 7.32 -14.86
CA THR A 283 -7.43 7.46 -13.49
C THR A 283 -6.91 6.31 -12.64
N TRP A 284 -6.47 6.61 -11.43
CA TRP A 284 -6.30 5.60 -10.39
C TRP A 284 -7.60 5.38 -9.64
N GLN A 285 -8.08 4.15 -9.56
CA GLN A 285 -9.26 3.75 -8.81
C GLN A 285 -8.91 2.77 -7.71
N ALA A 286 -9.37 3.05 -6.48
CA ALA A 286 -9.31 2.10 -5.38
C ALA A 286 -10.40 1.02 -5.57
N PHE A 287 -10.00 -0.27 -5.57
CA PHE A 287 -10.96 -1.37 -5.67
C PHE A 287 -10.52 -2.58 -4.84
N PRO A 288 -11.40 -3.13 -4.00
CA PRO A 288 -12.69 -2.59 -3.60
C PRO A 288 -12.59 -1.18 -2.97
N LYS A 289 -13.67 -0.40 -3.00
CA LYS A 289 -13.69 0.96 -2.44
C LYS A 289 -13.16 1.00 -1.01
N GLY A 290 -12.34 2.00 -0.71
CA GLY A 290 -11.67 2.15 0.59
C GLY A 290 -10.58 1.12 0.85
N SER A 291 -10.13 0.38 -0.17
CA SER A 291 -8.96 -0.50 -0.09
C SER A 291 -7.67 0.27 -0.45
N ASN A 292 -6.54 -0.34 -0.13
CA ASN A 292 -5.23 0.14 -0.60
C ASN A 292 -4.84 -0.47 -1.95
N GLU A 293 -5.80 -1.04 -2.67
CA GLU A 293 -5.60 -1.65 -3.98
C GLU A 293 -6.02 -0.67 -5.06
N TRP A 294 -5.08 -0.34 -5.97
CA TRP A 294 -5.26 0.71 -6.95
C TRP A 294 -5.08 0.17 -8.36
N TYR A 295 -5.98 0.57 -9.25
CA TYR A 295 -6.00 0.17 -10.65
C TYR A 295 -6.02 1.40 -11.54
N ALA A 296 -5.16 1.40 -12.57
CA ALA A 296 -5.18 2.42 -13.62
C ALA A 296 -6.24 2.06 -14.66
N THR A 297 -7.11 3.01 -14.99
CA THR A 297 -8.17 2.83 -15.98
C THR A 297 -8.37 4.11 -16.81
N ALA A 298 -8.88 3.96 -18.03
CA ALA A 298 -9.30 5.10 -18.85
C ALA A 298 -10.70 5.61 -18.48
N ASP A 299 -11.51 4.77 -17.85
CA ASP A 299 -12.87 5.10 -17.47
C ASP A 299 -12.88 5.63 -16.04
N SER A 300 -13.21 6.91 -15.88
CA SER A 300 -13.44 7.51 -14.57
C SER A 300 -14.88 7.29 -14.11
N THR A 301 -15.07 7.16 -12.80
CA THR A 301 -16.37 6.86 -12.18
C THR A 301 -16.77 7.88 -11.11
N PRO A 302 -16.75 9.20 -11.40
CA PRO A 302 -16.99 10.23 -10.40
C PRO A 302 -18.38 10.08 -9.76
N SER A 303 -18.43 10.04 -8.43
CA SER A 303 -19.63 9.87 -7.61
C SER A 303 -20.34 8.52 -7.78
N ALA A 304 -19.59 7.51 -8.24
CA ALA A 304 -20.09 6.16 -8.46
C ALA A 304 -19.16 5.10 -7.85
N LEU A 305 -19.59 3.85 -7.92
CA LEU A 305 -18.74 2.73 -7.52
C LEU A 305 -17.62 2.54 -8.54
N ASN A 306 -16.39 2.46 -8.06
CA ASN A 306 -15.26 2.07 -8.91
C ASN A 306 -15.47 0.64 -9.40
N GLU A 307 -15.48 0.48 -10.70
CA GLU A 307 -15.53 -0.81 -11.37
C GLU A 307 -14.40 -0.84 -12.41
N PRO A 308 -13.14 -1.01 -11.98
CA PRO A 308 -12.04 -1.06 -12.93
C PRO A 308 -12.28 -2.23 -13.88
N PHE A 309 -12.32 -1.92 -15.17
CA PHE A 309 -12.41 -2.93 -16.20
C PHE A 309 -11.13 -3.77 -16.16
N ILE A 310 -11.24 -4.94 -15.58
CA ILE A 310 -10.21 -5.95 -15.67
C ILE A 310 -10.57 -6.80 -16.88
N HIS A 311 -9.94 -6.51 -18.02
CA HIS A 311 -10.09 -7.35 -19.22
C HIS A 311 -9.26 -8.61 -19.03
N ASP A 312 -9.93 -9.76 -18.85
CA ASP A 312 -9.30 -11.07 -18.71
C ASP A 312 -9.11 -11.81 -20.04
N GLN A 313 -9.47 -11.15 -21.16
CA GLN A 313 -9.36 -11.76 -22.49
C GLN A 313 -7.94 -11.77 -23.02
N ILE A 314 -7.02 -11.08 -22.36
CA ILE A 314 -5.63 -10.93 -22.79
C ILE A 314 -4.73 -11.19 -21.60
N VAL A 315 -3.84 -12.14 -21.74
CA VAL A 315 -2.83 -12.50 -20.73
C VAL A 315 -1.48 -12.10 -21.28
N ILE A 316 -0.73 -11.20 -20.61
CA ILE A 316 0.68 -10.99 -20.93
C ILE A 316 1.41 -12.29 -20.61
N ASN A 317 2.01 -12.89 -21.62
CA ASN A 317 2.73 -14.13 -21.51
C ASN A 317 4.24 -13.91 -21.37
N GLU A 318 4.76 -12.83 -21.92
CA GLU A 318 6.18 -12.48 -21.80
C GLU A 318 6.37 -10.97 -21.84
N ILE A 319 7.17 -10.44 -20.90
CA ILE A 319 7.69 -9.07 -20.95
C ILE A 319 9.21 -9.17 -21.04
N MET A 320 9.77 -8.84 -22.20
CA MET A 320 11.21 -8.72 -22.35
C MET A 320 11.63 -7.33 -21.85
N PHE A 321 12.16 -7.29 -20.65
CA PHE A 321 12.54 -6.04 -20.00
C PHE A 321 13.86 -5.47 -20.51
N ASP A 322 14.79 -6.33 -20.89
CA ASP A 322 16.10 -5.94 -21.43
C ASP A 322 16.43 -6.83 -22.64
N PRO A 323 15.94 -6.48 -23.85
CA PRO A 323 16.26 -7.26 -25.04
C PRO A 323 17.77 -7.21 -25.27
N PRO A 324 18.42 -8.35 -25.58
CA PRO A 324 19.85 -8.34 -25.91
C PRO A 324 20.10 -7.31 -27.01
N SER A 325 20.99 -6.37 -26.73
CA SER A 325 21.44 -5.38 -27.70
C SER A 325 21.85 -6.12 -28.98
N ASN A 326 21.24 -5.79 -30.10
CA ASN A 326 21.54 -6.39 -31.39
C ASN A 326 23.05 -6.47 -31.58
N GLN A 327 23.58 -7.68 -31.67
CA GLN A 327 24.90 -7.95 -32.18
C GLN A 327 24.89 -7.74 -33.71
#